data_486a4d5afe95db645c141ef20a6b4b7c
#
_entry.id   486a4d5afe95db645c141ef20a6b4b7c
#
_cell.length_a   1.000
_cell.length_b   1.000
_cell.length_c   1.000
_cell.angle_alpha   90.00
_cell.angle_beta   90.00
_cell.angle_gamma   90.00
#
_symmetry.space_group_name_H-M   'P 1'
#
loop_
_entity.id
_entity.type
_entity.pdbx_description
1 polymer ?
#
loop_
_entity_poly.entity_id
_entity_poly.type
_entity_poly.pdbx_seq_one_letter_code
_entity_poly.pdbx_strand_id
1 'polypeptide(L)'
;NPFIDCVFRGEGEEAFPQWLSCWNQPEKWNSIPGLCYMNPQKQYIDNGIARVLNFSRLLPPENSCFFNWSKPFVQLETTRGCFNTCAFCVSGEEKPVRTLSIESIRERLQIIHSHGIKNVRVLDRTFNYNPRRAKELLQLFLEFNPDICFHLEIHPALLSEELKNELKKLPKGLLHLEAGIQSLREPVLQKSRRMGSLEDSLQGLRFLCSLPNMETHADLIAGLPLYRLSEIFEDVRTLAGYNAGEIQLESLKLLPGTEMRRRAEELGIRYSPLPPYEVLQTNEISVNELQTARQLSRLLDGFYNTTAWQAITRKLILDDNDFLRRFLEFLIDKNLIDQPMSLEKRGLVLYEFCSMHYPAYKIMVTIAWIEAGMSLKKKPAEKVKTKRQMPPEYWEVIYGNYKESLRLCFLPIDDNTQNGYWFGFESEIQKAEPVFKAKGIMERYQNTQSPQINTDKSS
;
A
#
# COMPACT_ATOMS: atom_id res chain seq x y z
N ASN A 1 24.07 21.71 -18.51
CA ASN A 1 25.03 20.71 -18.04
C ASN A 1 25.97 20.36 -19.21
N PRO A 2 27.32 20.51 -19.06
CA PRO A 2 28.26 20.29 -20.15
C PRO A 2 28.41 18.81 -20.59
N PHE A 3 27.79 17.88 -19.84
CA PHE A 3 27.82 16.43 -20.12
C PHE A 3 26.53 15.89 -20.73
N ILE A 4 25.59 16.78 -21.12
CA ILE A 4 24.31 16.40 -21.71
C ILE A 4 24.18 17.12 -23.05
N ASP A 5 24.13 16.35 -24.12
CA ASP A 5 24.02 16.90 -25.50
C ASP A 5 22.57 17.28 -25.81
N CYS A 6 21.61 16.45 -25.44
CA CYS A 6 20.19 16.71 -25.65
C CYS A 6 19.31 16.05 -24.58
N VAL A 7 18.07 16.50 -24.45
CA VAL A 7 17.05 16.00 -23.55
C VAL A 7 15.73 15.85 -24.30
N PHE A 8 14.99 14.78 -24.05
CA PHE A 8 13.63 14.62 -24.54
C PHE A 8 12.64 14.98 -23.42
N ARG A 9 11.73 15.89 -23.72
CA ARG A 9 10.63 16.29 -22.83
C ARG A 9 9.33 15.61 -23.25
N GLY A 10 8.69 14.92 -22.33
CA GLY A 10 7.47 14.17 -22.59
C GLY A 10 7.74 12.73 -23.01
N GLU A 11 7.02 12.24 -23.99
CA GLU A 11 6.99 10.84 -24.40
C GLU A 11 8.02 10.58 -25.50
N GLY A 12 8.96 9.69 -25.20
CA GLY A 12 10.12 9.48 -26.07
C GLY A 12 9.95 8.43 -27.17
N GLU A 13 8.86 7.65 -27.12
CA GLU A 13 8.70 6.45 -27.95
C GLU A 13 8.73 6.73 -29.47
N GLU A 14 8.27 7.88 -29.90
CA GLU A 14 8.33 8.33 -31.31
C GLU A 14 9.49 9.32 -31.54
N ALA A 15 9.72 10.23 -30.60
CA ALA A 15 10.71 11.31 -30.75
C ALA A 15 12.15 10.79 -30.73
N PHE A 16 12.47 9.81 -29.84
CA PHE A 16 13.83 9.26 -29.75
C PHE A 16 14.25 8.46 -31.00
N PRO A 17 13.44 7.53 -31.54
CA PRO A 17 13.76 6.89 -32.83
C PRO A 17 13.89 7.88 -33.99
N GLN A 18 13.04 8.93 -34.03
CA GLN A 18 13.17 9.97 -35.03
C GLN A 18 14.51 10.70 -34.95
N TRP A 19 14.96 11.05 -33.75
CA TRP A 19 16.26 11.62 -33.51
C TRP A 19 17.41 10.66 -33.89
N LEU A 20 17.33 9.39 -33.50
CA LEU A 20 18.32 8.39 -33.88
C LEU A 20 18.52 8.28 -35.39
N SER A 21 17.47 8.45 -36.18
CA SER A 21 17.55 8.41 -37.65
C SER A 21 18.30 9.59 -38.25
N CYS A 22 18.47 10.68 -37.50
CA CYS A 22 19.14 11.91 -37.95
C CYS A 22 20.05 12.53 -36.88
N TRP A 23 20.60 11.70 -35.96
CA TRP A 23 21.45 12.18 -34.85
C TRP A 23 22.67 12.97 -35.29
N ASN A 24 23.21 12.69 -36.48
CA ASN A 24 24.34 13.37 -37.11
C ASN A 24 23.93 14.53 -38.10
N GLN A 25 22.63 14.94 -38.10
CA GLN A 25 22.06 15.97 -38.94
C GLN A 25 21.36 17.04 -38.11
N PRO A 26 22.12 17.90 -37.35
CA PRO A 26 21.54 18.85 -36.39
C PRO A 26 20.52 19.84 -37.01
N GLU A 27 20.61 20.07 -38.30
CA GLU A 27 19.65 20.90 -39.05
C GLU A 27 18.22 20.32 -39.04
N LYS A 28 18.07 19.01 -38.82
CA LYS A 28 16.77 18.35 -38.75
C LYS A 28 16.18 18.32 -37.34
N TRP A 29 16.97 18.63 -36.31
CA TRP A 29 16.56 18.49 -34.93
C TRP A 29 15.42 19.44 -34.53
N ASN A 30 15.31 20.62 -35.20
CA ASN A 30 14.24 21.59 -34.97
C ASN A 30 12.83 21.03 -35.17
N SER A 31 12.69 19.96 -35.98
CA SER A 31 11.39 19.37 -36.31
C SER A 31 11.01 18.22 -35.37
N ILE A 32 11.88 17.83 -34.43
CA ILE A 32 11.65 16.68 -33.54
C ILE A 32 10.92 17.14 -32.28
N PRO A 33 9.66 16.75 -32.05
CA PRO A 33 8.90 17.16 -30.88
C PRO A 33 9.60 16.74 -29.57
N GLY A 34 9.61 17.63 -28.60
CA GLY A 34 10.18 17.36 -27.28
C GLY A 34 11.69 17.37 -27.18
N LEU A 35 12.42 17.47 -28.29
CA LEU A 35 13.87 17.53 -28.25
C LEU A 35 14.35 18.91 -27.79
N CYS A 36 15.18 18.91 -26.76
CA CYS A 36 15.83 20.10 -26.22
C CYS A 36 17.35 19.96 -26.32
N TYR A 37 18.04 20.95 -26.84
CA TYR A 37 19.48 20.92 -27.11
C TYR A 37 20.11 22.31 -27.18
N MET A 38 21.43 22.37 -27.18
CA MET A 38 22.18 23.58 -27.46
C MET A 38 22.57 23.61 -28.94
N ASN A 39 22.19 24.67 -29.69
CA ASN A 39 22.63 24.81 -31.05
C ASN A 39 24.13 25.23 -31.14
N PRO A 40 24.76 25.24 -32.34
CA PRO A 40 26.16 25.65 -32.50
C PRO A 40 26.45 27.07 -32.01
N GLN A 41 25.47 27.94 -31.99
CA GLN A 41 25.54 29.32 -31.50
C GLN A 41 25.39 29.40 -29.95
N LYS A 42 25.36 28.25 -29.24
CA LYS A 42 25.16 28.12 -27.78
C LYS A 42 23.82 28.68 -27.30
N GLN A 43 22.80 28.67 -28.15
CA GLN A 43 21.43 29.00 -27.76
C GLN A 43 20.68 27.73 -27.42
N TYR A 44 19.90 27.77 -26.31
CA TYR A 44 19.02 26.67 -25.92
C TYR A 44 17.79 26.64 -26.83
N ILE A 45 17.58 25.50 -27.46
CA ILE A 45 16.41 25.22 -28.30
C ILE A 45 15.50 24.26 -27.52
N ASP A 46 14.22 24.58 -27.47
CA ASP A 46 13.17 23.79 -26.81
C ASP A 46 12.04 23.53 -27.82
N ASN A 47 11.91 22.31 -28.30
CA ASN A 47 10.88 21.90 -29.25
C ASN A 47 9.57 21.48 -28.55
N GLY A 48 9.33 21.92 -27.30
CA GLY A 48 8.09 21.69 -26.56
C GLY A 48 8.06 20.33 -25.85
N ILE A 49 6.90 19.70 -25.90
CA ILE A 49 6.65 18.41 -25.23
C ILE A 49 6.18 17.39 -26.26
N ALA A 50 6.89 16.26 -26.36
CA ALA A 50 6.48 15.15 -27.20
C ALA A 50 5.26 14.43 -26.60
N ARG A 51 4.33 14.02 -27.44
CA ARG A 51 3.14 13.23 -27.08
C ARG A 51 2.88 12.17 -28.14
N VAL A 52 2.75 10.92 -27.72
CA VAL A 52 2.27 9.83 -28.57
C VAL A 52 0.77 9.98 -28.73
N LEU A 53 0.30 10.21 -29.95
CA LEU A 53 -1.12 10.40 -30.20
C LEU A 53 -1.88 9.07 -30.35
N ASN A 54 -1.22 8.06 -30.88
CA ASN A 54 -1.83 6.76 -31.15
C ASN A 54 -1.07 5.62 -30.48
N PHE A 55 -1.58 5.18 -29.34
CA PHE A 55 -1.03 4.07 -28.57
C PHE A 55 -1.00 2.74 -29.31
N SER A 56 -1.92 2.51 -30.26
CA SER A 56 -1.98 1.24 -31.02
C SER A 56 -0.75 1.01 -31.90
N ARG A 57 0.07 2.05 -32.11
CA ARG A 57 1.32 1.97 -32.88
C ARG A 57 2.53 1.61 -32.01
N LEU A 58 2.40 1.70 -30.70
CA LEU A 58 3.51 1.36 -29.81
C LEU A 58 3.66 -0.15 -29.73
N LEU A 59 4.89 -0.62 -29.87
CA LEU A 59 5.21 -2.02 -29.65
C LEU A 59 5.11 -2.34 -28.15
N PRO A 60 4.49 -3.46 -27.76
CA PRO A 60 4.47 -3.92 -26.37
C PRO A 60 5.90 -4.08 -25.84
N PRO A 61 6.25 -3.47 -24.70
CA PRO A 61 7.60 -3.64 -24.13
C PRO A 61 7.92 -5.10 -23.78
N GLU A 62 6.91 -5.93 -23.54
CA GLU A 62 7.02 -7.36 -23.29
C GLU A 62 7.64 -8.13 -24.46
N ASN A 63 7.56 -7.61 -25.69
CA ASN A 63 8.18 -8.18 -26.88
C ASN A 63 9.68 -7.87 -27.02
N SER A 64 10.22 -7.01 -26.15
CA SER A 64 11.64 -6.66 -26.18
C SER A 64 12.51 -7.77 -25.61
N CYS A 65 13.61 -8.11 -26.29
CA CYS A 65 14.62 -9.02 -25.75
C CYS A 65 15.32 -8.48 -24.49
N PHE A 66 15.16 -7.19 -24.19
CA PHE A 66 15.68 -6.56 -22.96
C PHE A 66 14.65 -6.53 -21.83
N PHE A 67 13.44 -7.07 -22.04
CA PHE A 67 12.42 -7.08 -21.00
C PHE A 67 12.84 -8.01 -19.85
N ASN A 68 12.82 -7.48 -18.62
CA ASN A 68 13.29 -8.23 -17.45
C ASN A 68 12.16 -9.04 -16.80
N TRP A 69 12.07 -10.31 -17.15
CA TRP A 69 11.11 -11.26 -16.62
C TRP A 69 11.44 -11.81 -15.22
N SER A 70 12.64 -11.52 -14.68
CA SER A 70 13.03 -12.01 -13.34
C SER A 70 12.47 -11.17 -12.19
N LYS A 71 11.79 -10.06 -12.49
CA LYS A 71 11.14 -9.23 -11.47
C LYS A 71 9.91 -9.93 -10.89
N PRO A 72 9.60 -9.71 -9.59
CA PRO A 72 8.44 -10.32 -8.95
C PRO A 72 7.10 -9.76 -9.45
N PHE A 73 7.11 -8.69 -10.22
CA PHE A 73 5.93 -8.07 -10.83
C PHE A 73 6.27 -7.43 -12.18
N VAL A 74 5.26 -7.24 -12.99
CA VAL A 74 5.33 -6.49 -14.26
C VAL A 74 4.44 -5.25 -14.16
N GLN A 75 4.85 -4.19 -14.82
CA GLN A 75 4.05 -2.97 -14.95
C GLN A 75 3.27 -2.99 -16.27
N LEU A 76 1.98 -2.72 -16.21
CA LEU A 76 1.08 -2.67 -17.36
C LEU A 76 0.40 -1.30 -17.43
N GLU A 77 0.59 -0.58 -18.51
CA GLU A 77 -0.14 0.64 -18.79
C GLU A 77 -1.39 0.30 -19.62
N THR A 78 -2.58 0.69 -19.13
CA THR A 78 -3.82 0.60 -19.90
C THR A 78 -4.32 1.98 -20.33
N THR A 79 -3.92 3.03 -19.58
CA THR A 79 -4.21 4.42 -19.89
C THR A 79 -2.99 5.30 -19.62
N ARG A 80 -2.89 6.41 -20.35
CA ARG A 80 -1.88 7.45 -20.12
C ARG A 80 -2.53 8.82 -19.98
N GLY A 81 -2.08 9.57 -18.97
CA GLY A 81 -2.65 10.85 -18.55
C GLY A 81 -3.60 10.70 -17.38
N CYS A 82 -4.09 11.81 -16.85
CA CYS A 82 -5.00 11.84 -15.71
C CYS A 82 -6.10 12.87 -15.91
N PHE A 83 -7.33 12.55 -15.50
CA PHE A 83 -8.45 13.50 -15.52
C PHE A 83 -8.30 14.57 -14.43
N ASN A 84 -7.64 14.24 -13.31
CA ASN A 84 -7.45 15.11 -12.15
C ASN A 84 -6.42 16.22 -12.43
N THR A 85 -6.42 17.27 -11.59
CA THR A 85 -5.56 18.45 -11.73
C THR A 85 -4.72 18.70 -10.49
N CYS A 86 -4.38 17.64 -9.74
CA CYS A 86 -3.61 17.77 -8.50
C CYS A 86 -2.33 18.57 -8.72
N ALA A 87 -2.18 19.69 -7.99
CA ALA A 87 -1.09 20.64 -8.18
C ALA A 87 0.30 20.05 -7.87
N PHE A 88 0.37 18.99 -7.07
CA PHE A 88 1.60 18.28 -6.70
C PHE A 88 2.00 17.17 -7.68
N CYS A 89 1.09 16.76 -8.57
CA CYS A 89 1.28 15.60 -9.42
C CYS A 89 1.79 15.98 -10.81
N VAL A 90 2.80 15.26 -11.31
CA VAL A 90 3.33 15.46 -12.68
C VAL A 90 2.31 15.14 -13.75
N SER A 91 1.36 14.23 -13.49
CA SER A 91 0.30 13.87 -14.42
C SER A 91 -0.92 14.80 -14.36
N GLY A 92 -0.93 15.80 -13.49
CA GLY A 92 -2.05 16.76 -13.39
C GLY A 92 -2.30 17.60 -14.64
N GLU A 93 -1.29 17.74 -15.50
CA GLU A 93 -1.36 18.48 -16.77
C GLU A 93 -1.37 17.55 -18.00
N GLU A 94 -1.36 16.22 -17.80
CA GLU A 94 -1.34 15.23 -18.89
C GLU A 94 -2.73 14.91 -19.42
N LYS A 95 -3.25 15.78 -20.28
CA LYS A 95 -4.57 15.66 -20.91
C LYS A 95 -4.50 15.65 -22.42
N PRO A 96 -5.45 14.99 -23.10
CA PRO A 96 -6.52 14.12 -22.58
C PRO A 96 -5.97 12.76 -22.09
N VAL A 97 -6.79 12.02 -21.33
CA VAL A 97 -6.50 10.61 -21.04
C VAL A 97 -6.62 9.79 -22.32
N ARG A 98 -5.59 9.04 -22.66
CA ARG A 98 -5.51 8.16 -23.83
C ARG A 98 -5.53 6.71 -23.36
N THR A 99 -6.15 5.82 -24.12
CA THR A 99 -6.39 4.44 -23.73
C THR A 99 -5.86 3.44 -24.75
N LEU A 100 -5.34 2.31 -24.29
CA LEU A 100 -5.11 1.14 -25.14
C LEU A 100 -6.45 0.41 -25.40
N SER A 101 -6.56 -0.33 -26.51
CA SER A 101 -7.71 -1.19 -26.72
C SER A 101 -7.72 -2.38 -25.74
N ILE A 102 -8.89 -2.93 -25.46
CA ILE A 102 -9.02 -4.12 -24.59
C ILE A 102 -8.29 -5.31 -25.21
N GLU A 103 -8.33 -5.45 -26.52
CA GLU A 103 -7.64 -6.51 -27.27
C GLU A 103 -6.12 -6.43 -27.08
N SER A 104 -5.55 -5.22 -27.23
CA SER A 104 -4.11 -4.97 -26.99
C SER A 104 -3.68 -5.31 -25.57
N ILE A 105 -4.51 -4.97 -24.59
CA ILE A 105 -4.26 -5.28 -23.18
C ILE A 105 -4.33 -6.80 -22.95
N ARG A 106 -5.31 -7.49 -23.56
CA ARG A 106 -5.45 -8.95 -23.49
C ARG A 106 -4.22 -9.66 -24.04
N GLU A 107 -3.74 -9.25 -25.21
CA GLU A 107 -2.54 -9.81 -25.83
C GLU A 107 -1.31 -9.66 -24.91
N ARG A 108 -1.12 -8.47 -24.33
CA ARG A 108 -0.04 -8.23 -23.37
C ARG A 108 -0.17 -9.09 -22.13
N LEU A 109 -1.36 -9.22 -21.56
CA LEU A 109 -1.61 -10.08 -20.39
C LEU A 109 -1.38 -11.57 -20.69
N GLN A 110 -1.68 -12.03 -21.90
CA GLN A 110 -1.37 -13.41 -22.31
C GLN A 110 0.14 -13.66 -22.34
N ILE A 111 0.94 -12.70 -22.84
CA ILE A 111 2.40 -12.78 -22.83
C ILE A 111 2.90 -12.80 -21.37
N ILE A 112 2.43 -11.87 -20.52
CA ILE A 112 2.80 -11.79 -19.11
C ILE A 112 2.46 -13.08 -18.36
N HIS A 113 1.28 -13.63 -18.58
CA HIS A 113 0.81 -14.88 -17.98
C HIS A 113 1.67 -16.07 -18.42
N SER A 114 2.02 -16.16 -19.72
CA SER A 114 2.87 -17.25 -20.27
C SER A 114 4.27 -17.30 -19.65
N HIS A 115 4.76 -16.17 -19.09
CA HIS A 115 6.03 -16.09 -18.35
C HIS A 115 5.87 -16.36 -16.84
N GLY A 116 4.70 -16.76 -16.37
CA GLY A 116 4.44 -17.16 -14.98
C GLY A 116 4.43 -15.99 -13.99
N ILE A 117 4.23 -14.77 -14.46
CA ILE A 117 4.13 -13.58 -13.60
C ILE A 117 2.82 -13.65 -12.80
N LYS A 118 2.93 -13.44 -11.47
CA LYS A 118 1.81 -13.50 -10.53
C LYS A 118 1.27 -12.14 -10.11
N ASN A 119 2.02 -11.07 -10.33
CA ASN A 119 1.63 -9.72 -9.92
C ASN A 119 1.78 -8.74 -11.08
N VAL A 120 0.72 -8.01 -11.38
CA VAL A 120 0.70 -6.95 -12.39
C VAL A 120 0.32 -5.63 -11.73
N ARG A 121 1.20 -4.63 -11.83
CA ARG A 121 0.92 -3.26 -11.39
C ARG A 121 0.40 -2.45 -12.57
N VAL A 122 -0.86 -2.08 -12.52
CA VAL A 122 -1.46 -1.22 -13.55
C VAL A 122 -1.05 0.22 -13.28
N LEU A 123 -0.45 0.86 -14.27
CA LEU A 123 0.15 2.21 -14.15
C LEU A 123 -0.86 3.35 -14.33
N ASP A 124 -2.13 3.03 -14.52
CA ASP A 124 -3.19 4.00 -14.71
C ASP A 124 -3.31 4.89 -13.48
N ARG A 125 -3.16 6.21 -13.65
CA ARG A 125 -3.21 7.19 -12.55
C ARG A 125 -4.55 7.25 -11.82
N THR A 126 -5.61 6.75 -12.45
CA THR A 126 -6.93 6.57 -11.85
C THR A 126 -7.67 5.52 -12.67
N PHE A 127 -7.66 4.30 -12.20
CA PHE A 127 -8.30 3.18 -12.87
C PHE A 127 -9.78 3.40 -13.16
N ASN A 128 -10.50 3.99 -12.19
CA ASN A 128 -11.95 4.16 -12.25
C ASN A 128 -12.41 5.53 -12.77
N TYR A 129 -11.57 6.27 -13.50
CA TYR A 129 -11.96 7.56 -14.09
C TYR A 129 -13.12 7.41 -15.10
N ASN A 130 -13.21 6.26 -15.75
CA ASN A 130 -14.29 5.88 -16.66
C ASN A 130 -14.92 4.57 -16.18
N PRO A 131 -16.13 4.58 -15.60
CA PRO A 131 -16.74 3.39 -15.00
C PRO A 131 -16.99 2.25 -16.00
N ARG A 132 -17.36 2.56 -17.25
CA ARG A 132 -17.59 1.54 -18.29
C ARG A 132 -16.29 0.80 -18.59
N ARG A 133 -15.22 1.54 -18.83
CA ARG A 133 -13.91 0.96 -19.10
C ARG A 133 -13.36 0.18 -17.92
N ALA A 134 -13.52 0.71 -16.70
CA ALA A 134 -13.13 -0.02 -15.49
C ALA A 134 -13.81 -1.40 -15.41
N LYS A 135 -15.10 -1.47 -15.71
CA LYS A 135 -15.84 -2.73 -15.75
C LYS A 135 -15.30 -3.69 -16.83
N GLU A 136 -15.06 -3.21 -18.05
CA GLU A 136 -14.49 -4.02 -19.15
C GLU A 136 -13.11 -4.59 -18.74
N LEU A 137 -12.25 -3.79 -18.09
CA LEU A 137 -10.96 -4.24 -17.59
C LEU A 137 -11.08 -5.24 -16.44
N LEU A 138 -12.03 -5.08 -15.51
CA LEU A 138 -12.27 -6.05 -14.45
C LEU A 138 -12.72 -7.40 -15.02
N GLN A 139 -13.55 -7.38 -16.05
CA GLN A 139 -13.96 -8.61 -16.75
C GLN A 139 -12.77 -9.28 -17.45
N LEU A 140 -11.90 -8.51 -18.08
CA LEU A 140 -10.67 -9.03 -18.67
C LEU A 140 -9.74 -9.63 -17.60
N PHE A 141 -9.57 -8.97 -16.45
CA PHE A 141 -8.70 -9.47 -15.38
C PHE A 141 -9.19 -10.78 -14.77
N LEU A 142 -10.50 -11.01 -14.75
CA LEU A 142 -11.09 -12.28 -14.31
C LEU A 142 -10.64 -13.46 -15.18
N GLU A 143 -10.31 -13.26 -16.46
CA GLU A 143 -9.82 -14.32 -17.35
C GLU A 143 -8.47 -14.89 -16.88
N PHE A 144 -7.72 -14.15 -16.04
CA PHE A 144 -6.41 -14.54 -15.52
C PHE A 144 -6.42 -14.93 -14.02
N ASN A 145 -7.60 -15.06 -13.42
CA ASN A 145 -7.76 -15.56 -12.06
C ASN A 145 -7.66 -17.10 -12.03
N PRO A 146 -6.99 -17.72 -11.04
CA PRO A 146 -6.33 -17.15 -9.86
C PRO A 146 -4.84 -16.80 -10.06
N ASP A 147 -4.34 -16.83 -11.27
CA ASP A 147 -2.90 -16.80 -11.56
C ASP A 147 -2.26 -15.42 -11.35
N ILE A 148 -3.03 -14.34 -11.60
CA ILE A 148 -2.52 -12.97 -11.53
C ILE A 148 -3.33 -12.14 -10.54
N CYS A 149 -2.61 -11.42 -9.65
CA CYS A 149 -3.13 -10.34 -8.82
C CYS A 149 -2.81 -8.99 -9.46
N PHE A 150 -3.81 -8.11 -9.58
CA PHE A 150 -3.67 -6.78 -10.17
C PHE A 150 -3.66 -5.69 -9.11
N HIS A 151 -2.63 -4.83 -9.11
CA HIS A 151 -2.55 -3.61 -8.31
C HIS A 151 -3.12 -2.44 -9.10
N LEU A 152 -4.10 -1.73 -8.53
CA LEU A 152 -4.82 -0.64 -9.18
C LEU A 152 -4.82 0.61 -8.31
N GLU A 153 -4.48 1.78 -8.90
CA GLU A 153 -4.72 3.08 -8.28
C GLU A 153 -6.19 3.49 -8.52
N ILE A 154 -6.96 3.70 -7.45
CA ILE A 154 -8.38 4.03 -7.52
C ILE A 154 -8.69 5.38 -6.85
N HIS A 155 -9.60 6.16 -7.44
CA HIS A 155 -10.10 7.37 -6.81
C HIS A 155 -11.41 7.07 -6.06
N PRO A 156 -11.41 7.10 -4.71
CA PRO A 156 -12.55 6.62 -3.95
C PRO A 156 -13.85 7.42 -4.19
N ALA A 157 -13.76 8.73 -4.50
CA ALA A 157 -14.94 9.55 -4.83
C ALA A 157 -15.62 9.18 -6.16
N LEU A 158 -14.98 8.37 -7.02
CA LEU A 158 -15.50 8.03 -8.35
C LEU A 158 -16.10 6.62 -8.40
N LEU A 159 -16.51 6.06 -7.28
CA LEU A 159 -17.11 4.75 -7.21
C LEU A 159 -18.61 4.83 -7.50
N SER A 160 -19.00 4.54 -8.76
CA SER A 160 -20.41 4.37 -9.11
C SER A 160 -21.01 3.12 -8.43
N GLU A 161 -22.31 3.09 -8.23
CA GLU A 161 -22.99 1.90 -7.66
C GLU A 161 -22.82 0.66 -8.52
N GLU A 162 -22.74 0.82 -9.85
CA GLU A 162 -22.46 -0.29 -10.75
C GLU A 162 -21.06 -0.86 -10.47
N LEU A 163 -20.04 -0.02 -10.36
CA LEU A 163 -18.66 -0.45 -10.08
C LEU A 163 -18.54 -1.09 -8.69
N LYS A 164 -19.20 -0.53 -7.67
CA LYS A 164 -19.27 -1.13 -6.34
C LYS A 164 -19.86 -2.54 -6.37
N ASN A 165 -20.91 -2.75 -7.17
CA ASN A 165 -21.54 -4.06 -7.31
C ASN A 165 -20.64 -5.06 -8.07
N GLU A 166 -19.84 -4.62 -9.03
CA GLU A 166 -18.84 -5.48 -9.67
C GLU A 166 -17.73 -5.86 -8.68
N LEU A 167 -17.15 -4.90 -7.94
CA LEU A 167 -16.09 -5.15 -6.96
C LEU A 167 -16.49 -6.19 -5.89
N LYS A 168 -17.76 -6.16 -5.42
CA LYS A 168 -18.27 -7.17 -4.45
C LYS A 168 -18.24 -8.61 -4.96
N LYS A 169 -18.33 -8.81 -6.28
CA LYS A 169 -18.42 -10.13 -6.91
C LYS A 169 -17.06 -10.74 -7.23
N LEU A 170 -16.00 -9.94 -7.21
CA LEU A 170 -14.68 -10.41 -7.59
C LEU A 170 -14.12 -11.43 -6.61
N PRO A 171 -13.36 -12.43 -7.08
CA PRO A 171 -12.73 -13.41 -6.22
C PRO A 171 -11.64 -12.77 -5.34
N LYS A 172 -11.41 -13.39 -4.19
CA LYS A 172 -10.34 -12.97 -3.28
C LYS A 172 -8.97 -13.15 -3.94
N GLY A 173 -8.11 -12.13 -3.80
CA GLY A 173 -6.74 -12.14 -4.31
C GLY A 173 -6.60 -11.68 -5.76
N LEU A 174 -7.70 -11.36 -6.46
CA LEU A 174 -7.62 -10.79 -7.81
C LEU A 174 -7.10 -9.35 -7.80
N LEU A 175 -7.55 -8.55 -6.83
CA LEU A 175 -7.21 -7.12 -6.76
C LEU A 175 -6.53 -6.75 -5.46
N HIS A 176 -5.60 -5.82 -5.60
CA HIS A 176 -5.00 -5.01 -4.55
C HIS A 176 -5.22 -3.54 -4.91
N LEU A 177 -5.90 -2.78 -4.06
CA LEU A 177 -6.34 -1.42 -4.37
C LEU A 177 -5.53 -0.39 -3.60
N GLU A 178 -5.03 0.62 -4.29
CA GLU A 178 -4.38 1.80 -3.72
C GLU A 178 -5.33 2.98 -3.86
N ALA A 179 -5.86 3.45 -2.73
CA ALA A 179 -6.82 4.53 -2.67
C ALA A 179 -6.14 5.82 -2.22
N GLY A 180 -5.72 6.63 -3.18
CA GLY A 180 -5.13 7.94 -2.90
C GLY A 180 -6.18 8.87 -2.28
N ILE A 181 -6.15 9.10 -0.97
CA ILE A 181 -7.00 10.08 -0.28
C ILE A 181 -6.26 11.40 -0.04
N GLN A 182 -4.96 11.33 0.21
CA GLN A 182 -3.96 12.39 0.40
C GLN A 182 -4.10 13.16 1.73
N SER A 183 -5.30 13.49 2.16
CA SER A 183 -5.68 14.11 3.43
C SER A 183 -7.16 13.96 3.68
N LEU A 184 -7.59 13.96 4.93
CA LEU A 184 -9.00 14.01 5.32
C LEU A 184 -9.44 15.45 5.66
N ARG A 185 -8.77 16.46 5.11
CA ARG A 185 -9.02 17.88 5.35
C ARG A 185 -9.42 18.57 4.04
N GLU A 186 -10.68 18.96 3.95
CA GLU A 186 -11.22 19.61 2.74
C GLU A 186 -10.36 20.82 2.27
N PRO A 187 -9.91 21.75 3.17
CA PRO A 187 -9.05 22.86 2.74
C PRO A 187 -7.71 22.43 2.13
N VAL A 188 -7.12 21.33 2.62
CA VAL A 188 -5.87 20.75 2.11
C VAL A 188 -6.08 20.20 0.70
N LEU A 189 -7.16 19.47 0.48
CA LEU A 189 -7.51 18.89 -0.82
C LEU A 189 -7.80 19.99 -1.85
N GLN A 190 -8.58 21.01 -1.47
CA GLN A 190 -8.88 22.16 -2.33
C GLN A 190 -7.62 22.95 -2.71
N LYS A 191 -6.74 23.23 -1.71
CA LYS A 191 -5.47 23.93 -1.96
C LYS A 191 -4.54 23.13 -2.87
N SER A 192 -4.62 21.80 -2.80
CA SER A 192 -3.89 20.86 -3.66
C SER A 192 -4.56 20.63 -5.01
N ARG A 193 -5.70 21.27 -5.29
CA ARG A 193 -6.51 21.14 -6.53
C ARG A 193 -6.92 19.70 -6.84
N ARG A 194 -7.10 18.88 -5.78
CA ARG A 194 -7.61 17.54 -5.93
C ARG A 194 -9.12 17.58 -6.18
N MET A 195 -9.57 16.95 -7.26
CA MET A 195 -10.99 16.88 -7.61
C MET A 195 -11.73 15.80 -6.79
N GLY A 196 -13.05 16.00 -6.68
CA GLY A 196 -13.93 15.15 -5.87
C GLY A 196 -14.19 15.74 -4.48
N SER A 197 -15.36 15.45 -3.89
CA SER A 197 -15.66 15.87 -2.53
C SER A 197 -14.96 14.97 -1.52
N LEU A 198 -14.66 15.52 -0.33
CA LEU A 198 -14.14 14.73 0.78
C LEU A 198 -15.18 13.69 1.21
N GLU A 199 -16.46 14.04 1.27
CA GLU A 199 -17.54 13.14 1.68
C GLU A 199 -17.61 11.90 0.78
N ASP A 200 -17.65 12.08 -0.55
CA ASP A 200 -17.67 10.98 -1.51
C ASP A 200 -16.41 10.12 -1.40
N SER A 201 -15.26 10.77 -1.18
CA SER A 201 -13.98 10.06 -0.99
C SER A 201 -14.02 9.17 0.26
N LEU A 202 -14.54 9.67 1.38
CA LEU A 202 -14.66 8.92 2.63
C LEU A 202 -15.70 7.79 2.53
N GLN A 203 -16.83 8.03 1.88
CA GLN A 203 -17.84 7.00 1.63
C GLN A 203 -17.27 5.88 0.74
N GLY A 204 -16.59 6.26 -0.34
CA GLY A 204 -15.94 5.31 -1.22
C GLY A 204 -14.84 4.50 -0.52
N LEU A 205 -13.99 5.15 0.27
CA LEU A 205 -12.94 4.46 1.02
C LEU A 205 -13.51 3.48 2.07
N ARG A 206 -14.54 3.90 2.84
CA ARG A 206 -15.23 2.99 3.77
C ARG A 206 -15.79 1.77 3.05
N PHE A 207 -16.38 1.98 1.88
CA PHE A 207 -16.86 0.87 1.06
C PHE A 207 -15.72 -0.06 0.68
N LEU A 208 -14.60 0.44 0.12
CA LEU A 208 -13.46 -0.37 -0.28
C LEU A 208 -12.88 -1.16 0.91
N CYS A 209 -12.67 -0.51 2.05
CA CYS A 209 -12.16 -1.14 3.26
C CYS A 209 -13.14 -2.17 3.88
N SER A 210 -14.43 -2.14 3.51
CA SER A 210 -15.42 -3.12 3.96
C SER A 210 -15.44 -4.41 3.14
N LEU A 211 -14.75 -4.45 1.99
CA LEU A 211 -14.74 -5.59 1.10
C LEU A 211 -13.79 -6.70 1.62
N PRO A 212 -14.31 -7.91 1.91
CA PRO A 212 -13.50 -8.99 2.47
C PRO A 212 -12.62 -9.70 1.42
N ASN A 213 -12.85 -9.43 0.16
CA ASN A 213 -12.23 -10.11 -0.98
C ASN A 213 -11.04 -9.37 -1.58
N MET A 214 -10.70 -8.18 -1.08
CA MET A 214 -9.54 -7.41 -1.55
C MET A 214 -8.88 -6.62 -0.43
N GLU A 215 -7.62 -6.27 -0.64
CA GLU A 215 -6.86 -5.41 0.25
C GLU A 215 -6.89 -3.97 -0.28
N THR A 216 -7.08 -3.01 0.62
CA THR A 216 -7.16 -1.59 0.26
C THR A 216 -6.11 -0.81 1.05
N HIS A 217 -5.22 -0.13 0.35
CA HIS A 217 -4.31 0.87 0.91
C HIS A 217 -4.97 2.24 0.90
N ALA A 218 -4.72 3.03 1.93
CA ALA A 218 -5.13 4.41 2.02
C ALA A 218 -3.89 5.30 2.14
N ASP A 219 -3.75 6.26 1.20
CA ASP A 219 -2.53 7.08 1.11
C ASP A 219 -2.77 8.49 1.61
N LEU A 220 -1.87 8.96 2.48
CA LEU A 220 -1.77 10.32 2.96
C LEU A 220 -0.45 10.94 2.51
N ILE A 221 -0.42 12.28 2.35
CA ILE A 221 0.80 13.01 1.98
C ILE A 221 1.09 14.08 3.04
N ALA A 222 2.15 13.90 3.83
CA ALA A 222 2.66 14.90 4.75
C ALA A 222 3.39 16.02 4.00
N GLY A 223 3.16 17.27 4.43
CA GLY A 223 3.78 18.46 3.82
C GLY A 223 2.93 19.11 2.72
N LEU A 224 1.68 18.70 2.52
CA LEU A 224 0.71 19.47 1.74
C LEU A 224 0.42 20.80 2.42
N PRO A 225 0.18 21.91 1.67
CA PRO A 225 -0.21 23.20 2.26
C PRO A 225 -1.46 23.07 3.13
N LEU A 226 -1.52 23.80 4.23
CA LEU A 226 -2.59 23.79 5.24
C LEU A 226 -2.69 22.52 6.09
N TYR A 227 -1.79 21.53 5.92
CA TYR A 227 -1.86 20.25 6.62
C TYR A 227 -0.90 20.22 7.83
N ARG A 228 -1.45 20.13 9.03
CA ARG A 228 -0.71 20.13 10.29
C ARG A 228 -0.38 18.73 10.77
N LEU A 229 0.69 18.58 11.54
CA LEU A 229 1.08 17.30 12.12
C LEU A 229 -0.02 16.69 12.99
N SER A 230 -0.73 17.51 13.79
CA SER A 230 -1.84 17.00 14.62
C SER A 230 -2.96 16.39 13.81
N GLU A 231 -3.28 17.00 12.66
CA GLU A 231 -4.31 16.51 11.73
C GLU A 231 -3.88 15.22 11.05
N ILE A 232 -2.57 15.05 10.74
CA ILE A 232 -2.03 13.81 10.20
C ILE A 232 -2.26 12.64 11.17
N PHE A 233 -2.00 12.83 12.47
CA PHE A 233 -2.28 11.78 13.48
C PHE A 233 -3.77 11.43 13.57
N GLU A 234 -4.66 12.43 13.51
CA GLU A 234 -6.11 12.22 13.52
C GLU A 234 -6.58 11.49 12.25
N ASP A 235 -6.03 11.84 11.09
CA ASP A 235 -6.35 11.21 9.81
C ASP A 235 -5.91 9.74 9.81
N VAL A 236 -4.71 9.42 10.27
CA VAL A 236 -4.23 8.05 10.45
C VAL A 236 -5.17 7.25 11.38
N ARG A 237 -5.60 7.84 12.49
CA ARG A 237 -6.54 7.20 13.41
C ARG A 237 -7.89 6.92 12.75
N THR A 238 -8.39 7.87 11.95
CA THR A 238 -9.65 7.72 11.22
C THR A 238 -9.56 6.60 10.19
N LEU A 239 -8.45 6.51 9.44
CA LEU A 239 -8.20 5.44 8.47
C LEU A 239 -8.10 4.06 9.15
N ALA A 240 -7.44 3.99 10.31
CA ALA A 240 -7.42 2.78 11.12
C ALA A 240 -8.85 2.38 11.54
N GLY A 241 -9.72 3.36 11.84
CA GLY A 241 -11.15 3.14 12.13
C GLY A 241 -11.92 2.54 10.96
N TYR A 242 -11.56 2.87 9.73
CA TYR A 242 -12.19 2.29 8.52
C TYR A 242 -11.67 0.89 8.20
N ASN A 243 -10.71 0.36 8.94
CA ASN A 243 -10.08 -0.93 8.68
C ASN A 243 -9.29 -0.96 7.36
N ALA A 244 -8.62 0.14 7.03
CA ALA A 244 -7.69 0.15 5.91
C ALA A 244 -6.66 -0.99 6.08
N GLY A 245 -6.43 -1.75 5.03
CA GLY A 245 -5.46 -2.86 5.01
C GLY A 245 -4.04 -2.35 5.21
N GLU A 246 -3.70 -1.22 4.59
CA GLU A 246 -2.47 -0.47 4.83
C GLU A 246 -2.78 1.03 4.90
N ILE A 247 -1.97 1.76 5.66
CA ILE A 247 -1.97 3.23 5.69
C ILE A 247 -0.58 3.68 5.29
N GLN A 248 -0.47 4.28 4.11
CA GLN A 248 0.77 4.85 3.63
C GLN A 248 0.79 6.35 3.93
N LEU A 249 1.85 6.81 4.58
CA LEU A 249 2.07 8.22 4.87
C LEU A 249 3.36 8.66 4.16
N GLU A 250 3.20 9.24 2.98
CA GLU A 250 4.32 9.69 2.16
C GLU A 250 4.70 11.14 2.45
N SER A 251 6.00 11.46 2.28
CA SER A 251 6.45 12.85 2.28
C SER A 251 6.24 13.49 0.92
N LEU A 252 5.68 14.70 0.89
CA LEU A 252 5.51 15.45 -0.36
C LEU A 252 6.87 15.71 -1.03
N LYS A 253 6.94 15.36 -2.31
CA LYS A 253 8.07 15.66 -3.19
C LYS A 253 7.65 16.71 -4.21
N LEU A 254 8.36 17.83 -4.25
CA LEU A 254 8.03 18.95 -5.13
C LEU A 254 8.70 18.76 -6.50
N LEU A 255 8.13 17.85 -7.30
CA LEU A 255 8.72 17.41 -8.55
C LEU A 255 8.79 18.53 -9.59
N PRO A 256 9.85 18.58 -10.42
CA PRO A 256 9.95 19.54 -11.54
C PRO A 256 8.74 19.44 -12.47
N GLY A 257 8.27 20.60 -12.93
CA GLY A 257 7.13 20.70 -13.85
C GLY A 257 5.76 20.77 -13.16
N THR A 258 5.64 20.46 -11.89
CA THR A 258 4.36 20.57 -11.17
C THR A 258 3.95 22.00 -10.88
N GLU A 259 2.64 22.27 -10.84
CA GLU A 259 2.11 23.60 -10.49
C GLU A 259 2.53 24.00 -9.07
N MET A 260 2.46 23.07 -8.11
CA MET A 260 2.82 23.34 -6.72
C MET A 260 4.28 23.78 -6.59
N ARG A 261 5.20 23.20 -7.38
CA ARG A 261 6.60 23.64 -7.41
C ARG A 261 6.76 25.05 -7.98
N ARG A 262 6.01 25.39 -9.02
CA ARG A 262 6.04 26.76 -9.60
C ARG A 262 5.55 27.81 -8.61
N ARG A 263 4.65 27.43 -7.72
CA ARG A 263 4.01 28.28 -6.71
C ARG A 263 4.57 28.05 -5.30
N ALA A 264 5.73 27.40 -5.16
CA ALA A 264 6.26 27.01 -3.85
C ALA A 264 6.44 28.21 -2.90
N GLU A 265 6.98 29.33 -3.39
CA GLU A 265 7.18 30.56 -2.61
C GLU A 265 5.83 31.15 -2.16
N GLU A 266 4.85 31.27 -3.06
CA GLU A 266 3.48 31.72 -2.75
C GLU A 266 2.79 30.86 -1.69
N LEU A 267 3.05 29.54 -1.73
CA LEU A 267 2.47 28.56 -0.82
C LEU A 267 3.28 28.39 0.49
N GLY A 268 4.37 29.17 0.65
CA GLY A 268 5.23 29.08 1.82
C GLY A 268 5.97 27.76 1.96
N ILE A 269 6.19 27.03 0.83
CA ILE A 269 6.83 25.72 0.83
C ILE A 269 8.33 25.87 0.66
N ARG A 270 9.11 25.32 1.59
CA ARG A 270 10.55 25.11 1.45
C ARG A 270 10.83 23.64 1.15
N TYR A 271 11.69 23.39 0.17
CA TYR A 271 12.00 22.03 -0.30
C TYR A 271 13.47 21.88 -0.68
N SER A 272 13.96 20.65 -0.72
CA SER A 272 15.30 20.33 -1.22
C SER A 272 15.40 20.61 -2.73
N PRO A 273 16.38 21.39 -3.20
CA PRO A 273 16.60 21.60 -4.62
C PRO A 273 17.15 20.33 -5.31
N LEU A 274 17.66 19.39 -4.54
CA LEU A 274 18.22 18.12 -5.01
C LEU A 274 17.18 17.01 -4.96
N PRO A 275 17.26 16.01 -5.86
CA PRO A 275 16.42 14.83 -5.78
C PRO A 275 16.52 14.17 -4.39
N PRO A 276 15.42 13.67 -3.84
CA PRO A 276 14.08 13.53 -4.43
C PRO A 276 13.17 14.77 -4.33
N TYR A 277 13.69 15.97 -4.11
CA TYR A 277 12.95 17.25 -4.04
C TYR A 277 11.95 17.31 -2.88
N GLU A 278 12.31 16.73 -1.76
CA GLU A 278 11.44 16.59 -0.60
C GLU A 278 11.09 17.93 0.01
N VAL A 279 9.83 18.10 0.43
CA VAL A 279 9.39 19.27 1.20
C VAL A 279 10.00 19.19 2.58
N LEU A 280 10.60 20.30 3.01
CA LEU A 280 11.28 20.44 4.29
C LEU A 280 10.43 21.21 5.31
N GLN A 281 9.56 22.12 4.84
CA GLN A 281 8.71 22.95 5.68
C GLN A 281 7.58 23.55 4.85
N THR A 282 6.41 23.78 5.47
CA THR A 282 5.36 24.69 4.99
C THR A 282 5.04 25.74 6.05
N ASN A 283 4.04 26.59 5.83
CA ASN A 283 3.60 27.54 6.86
C ASN A 283 2.99 26.84 8.09
N GLU A 284 2.44 25.63 7.91
CA GLU A 284 1.67 24.88 8.92
C GLU A 284 2.47 23.79 9.62
N ILE A 285 3.56 23.33 8.99
CA ILE A 285 4.36 22.21 9.50
C ILE A 285 5.85 22.53 9.39
N SER A 286 6.55 22.47 10.52
CA SER A 286 7.99 22.72 10.63
C SER A 286 8.83 21.52 10.15
N VAL A 287 10.15 21.75 10.01
CA VAL A 287 11.14 20.69 9.68
C VAL A 287 11.08 19.54 10.67
N ASN A 288 11.01 19.85 11.97
CA ASN A 288 10.97 18.82 13.02
C ASN A 288 9.65 18.01 12.98
N GLU A 289 8.54 18.69 12.71
CA GLU A 289 7.24 18.02 12.58
C GLU A 289 7.17 17.14 11.34
N LEU A 290 7.77 17.55 10.21
CA LEU A 290 7.89 16.67 9.03
C LEU A 290 8.79 15.46 9.31
N GLN A 291 9.85 15.64 10.12
CA GLN A 291 10.64 14.50 10.57
C GLN A 291 9.80 13.55 11.44
N THR A 292 8.97 14.08 12.34
CA THR A 292 8.02 13.28 13.12
C THR A 292 7.02 12.54 12.22
N ALA A 293 6.49 13.19 11.17
CA ALA A 293 5.61 12.54 10.22
C ALA A 293 6.29 11.37 9.47
N ARG A 294 7.57 11.51 9.09
CA ARG A 294 8.37 10.42 8.51
C ARG A 294 8.57 9.26 9.50
N GLN A 295 8.81 9.58 10.75
CA GLN A 295 8.93 8.56 11.79
C GLN A 295 7.59 7.87 12.06
N LEU A 296 6.48 8.60 12.01
CA LEU A 296 5.13 8.01 12.05
C LEU A 296 4.90 7.05 10.87
N SER A 297 5.31 7.42 9.65
CA SER A 297 5.27 6.51 8.48
C SER A 297 6.00 5.20 8.76
N ARG A 298 7.24 5.26 9.30
CA ARG A 298 8.00 4.05 9.67
C ARG A 298 7.34 3.22 10.77
N LEU A 299 6.68 3.88 11.74
CA LEU A 299 5.89 3.19 12.76
C LEU A 299 4.72 2.43 12.10
N LEU A 300 4.01 3.08 11.18
CA LEU A 300 2.92 2.45 10.45
C LEU A 300 3.42 1.23 9.67
N ASP A 301 4.49 1.36 8.90
CA ASP A 301 5.09 0.25 8.15
C ASP A 301 5.54 -0.89 9.06
N GLY A 302 6.10 -0.54 10.21
CA GLY A 302 6.63 -1.53 11.15
C GLY A 302 5.57 -2.30 11.92
N PHE A 303 4.42 -1.68 12.21
CA PHE A 303 3.46 -2.24 13.15
C PHE A 303 2.03 -2.29 12.61
N TYR A 304 1.53 -1.25 11.96
CA TYR A 304 0.18 -1.26 11.38
C TYR A 304 0.14 -2.02 10.04
N ASN A 305 1.05 -1.72 9.12
CA ASN A 305 1.12 -2.35 7.79
C ASN A 305 1.76 -3.76 7.83
N THR A 306 2.14 -4.23 9.00
CA THR A 306 2.68 -5.58 9.20
C THR A 306 1.59 -6.50 9.73
N THR A 307 1.13 -7.45 8.92
CA THR A 307 0.00 -8.35 9.19
C THR A 307 0.04 -8.96 10.60
N ALA A 308 1.22 -9.38 11.06
CA ALA A 308 1.38 -9.99 12.38
C ALA A 308 1.00 -9.05 13.54
N TRP A 309 1.23 -7.74 13.39
CA TRP A 309 1.01 -6.76 14.46
C TRP A 309 -0.16 -5.83 14.22
N GLN A 310 -0.77 -5.90 13.03
CA GLN A 310 -1.83 -5.00 12.58
C GLN A 310 -3.04 -4.97 13.52
N ALA A 311 -3.58 -6.13 13.84
CA ALA A 311 -4.82 -6.22 14.65
C ALA A 311 -4.66 -5.57 16.03
N ILE A 312 -3.53 -5.82 16.71
CA ILE A 312 -3.26 -5.23 18.03
C ILE A 312 -2.92 -3.74 17.92
N THR A 313 -2.12 -3.34 16.93
CA THR A 313 -1.76 -1.94 16.72
C THR A 313 -3.02 -1.11 16.41
N ARG A 314 -3.87 -1.61 15.51
CA ARG A 314 -5.15 -0.97 15.19
C ARG A 314 -6.03 -0.82 16.43
N LYS A 315 -6.15 -1.86 17.24
CA LYS A 315 -6.96 -1.80 18.47
C LYS A 315 -6.43 -0.73 19.43
N LEU A 316 -5.12 -0.66 19.63
CA LEU A 316 -4.49 0.35 20.49
C LEU A 316 -4.72 1.78 19.96
N ILE A 317 -4.62 1.98 18.64
CA ILE A 317 -4.92 3.27 17.98
C ILE A 317 -6.37 3.70 18.25
N LEU A 318 -7.32 2.78 18.22
CA LEU A 318 -8.74 3.09 18.40
C LEU A 318 -9.13 3.31 19.86
N ASP A 319 -8.52 2.58 20.77
CA ASP A 319 -8.83 2.63 22.19
C ASP A 319 -8.15 3.81 22.92
N ASP A 320 -7.03 4.32 22.40
CA ASP A 320 -6.32 5.48 22.97
C ASP A 320 -5.89 6.47 21.87
N ASN A 321 -6.37 7.70 21.97
CA ASN A 321 -6.05 8.79 21.02
C ASN A 321 -4.56 9.15 21.01
N ASP A 322 -3.86 8.97 22.12
CA ASP A 322 -2.45 9.31 22.29
C ASP A 322 -1.51 8.13 22.02
N PHE A 323 -2.04 6.95 21.74
CA PHE A 323 -1.21 5.74 21.53
C PHE A 323 -0.08 5.97 20.52
N LEU A 324 -0.41 6.48 19.33
CA LEU A 324 0.58 6.69 18.27
C LEU A 324 1.70 7.64 18.70
N ARG A 325 1.39 8.72 19.43
CA ARG A 325 2.38 9.67 19.93
C ARG A 325 3.28 9.02 20.98
N ARG A 326 2.69 8.39 21.98
CA ARG A 326 3.44 7.72 23.06
C ARG A 326 4.31 6.58 22.54
N PHE A 327 3.79 5.81 21.59
CA PHE A 327 4.56 4.70 21.03
C PHE A 327 5.69 5.21 20.13
N LEU A 328 5.47 6.27 19.38
CA LEU A 328 6.51 6.90 18.58
C LEU A 328 7.62 7.49 19.49
N GLU A 329 7.27 8.22 20.54
CA GLU A 329 8.22 8.74 21.55
C GLU A 329 9.05 7.60 22.17
N PHE A 330 8.40 6.52 22.59
CA PHE A 330 9.09 5.33 23.12
C PHE A 330 10.10 4.73 22.13
N LEU A 331 9.74 4.66 20.84
CA LEU A 331 10.65 4.15 19.80
C LEU A 331 11.82 5.09 19.54
N ILE A 332 11.61 6.40 19.62
CA ILE A 332 12.63 7.43 19.47
C ILE A 332 13.60 7.37 20.67
N ASP A 333 13.09 7.36 21.90
CA ASP A 333 13.89 7.33 23.13
C ASP A 333 14.78 6.08 23.20
N LYS A 334 14.31 4.97 22.66
CA LYS A 334 15.09 3.73 22.53
C LYS A 334 15.98 3.66 21.29
N ASN A 335 15.99 4.71 20.47
CA ASN A 335 16.72 4.77 19.20
C ASN A 335 16.39 3.58 18.27
N LEU A 336 15.10 3.23 18.16
CA LEU A 336 14.63 2.07 17.39
C LEU A 336 13.91 2.46 16.09
N ILE A 337 13.32 3.66 16.00
CA ILE A 337 12.45 4.04 14.88
C ILE A 337 13.20 4.11 13.54
N ASP A 338 14.48 4.48 13.57
CA ASP A 338 15.32 4.61 12.37
C ASP A 338 16.18 3.36 12.10
N GLN A 339 15.98 2.29 12.89
CA GLN A 339 16.72 1.03 12.76
C GLN A 339 15.89 -0.04 12.07
N PRO A 340 16.47 -0.86 11.18
CA PRO A 340 15.78 -2.02 10.66
C PRO A 340 15.47 -3.02 11.77
N MET A 341 14.23 -3.43 11.90
CA MET A 341 13.77 -4.39 12.89
C MET A 341 13.20 -5.63 12.23
N SER A 342 13.66 -6.81 12.69
CA SER A 342 13.02 -8.07 12.32
C SER A 342 11.59 -8.14 12.84
N LEU A 343 10.76 -8.99 12.25
CA LEU A 343 9.39 -9.21 12.69
C LEU A 343 9.33 -9.56 14.19
N GLU A 344 10.22 -10.44 14.63
CA GLU A 344 10.35 -10.84 16.02
C GLU A 344 10.73 -9.67 16.95
N LYS A 345 11.71 -8.83 16.53
CA LYS A 345 12.12 -7.66 17.33
C LYS A 345 10.97 -6.66 17.51
N ARG A 346 10.16 -6.45 16.47
CA ARG A 346 8.95 -5.61 16.55
C ARG A 346 7.96 -6.14 17.60
N GLY A 347 7.72 -7.45 17.63
CA GLY A 347 6.86 -8.06 18.63
C GLY A 347 7.38 -7.91 20.06
N LEU A 348 8.70 -8.06 20.28
CA LEU A 348 9.32 -7.83 21.59
C LEU A 348 9.16 -6.38 22.05
N VAL A 349 9.37 -5.44 21.16
CA VAL A 349 9.24 -3.99 21.42
C VAL A 349 7.80 -3.63 21.76
N LEU A 350 6.84 -4.14 20.98
CA LEU A 350 5.42 -3.90 21.23
C LEU A 350 4.98 -4.53 22.57
N TYR A 351 5.47 -5.73 22.89
CA TYR A 351 5.20 -6.37 24.18
C TYR A 351 5.78 -5.58 25.35
N GLU A 352 7.01 -5.07 25.23
CA GLU A 352 7.64 -4.24 26.24
C GLU A 352 6.84 -2.97 26.48
N PHE A 353 6.49 -2.25 25.41
CA PHE A 353 5.69 -1.03 25.48
C PHE A 353 4.33 -1.27 26.13
N CYS A 354 3.60 -2.32 25.69
CA CYS A 354 2.31 -2.69 26.28
C CYS A 354 2.46 -3.11 27.76
N SER A 355 3.58 -3.74 28.13
CA SER A 355 3.82 -4.10 29.53
C SER A 355 3.95 -2.89 30.44
N MET A 356 4.46 -1.77 29.94
CA MET A 356 4.67 -0.54 30.68
C MET A 356 3.42 0.35 30.71
N HIS A 357 2.75 0.50 29.57
CA HIS A 357 1.71 1.50 29.37
C HIS A 357 0.29 0.93 29.21
N TYR A 358 0.17 -0.32 28.75
CA TYR A 358 -1.11 -0.96 28.45
C TYR A 358 -1.13 -2.44 28.92
N PRO A 359 -1.00 -2.73 30.24
CA PRO A 359 -0.86 -4.08 30.77
C PRO A 359 -1.97 -5.05 30.33
N ALA A 360 -3.21 -4.54 30.19
CA ALA A 360 -4.35 -5.32 29.73
C ALA A 360 -4.20 -5.87 28.31
N TYR A 361 -3.35 -5.25 27.48
CA TYR A 361 -3.14 -5.66 26.09
C TYR A 361 -1.99 -6.66 25.92
N LYS A 362 -1.21 -6.97 26.95
CA LYS A 362 -0.10 -7.94 26.90
C LYS A 362 -0.55 -9.28 26.34
N ILE A 363 -1.72 -9.77 26.77
CA ILE A 363 -2.25 -11.05 26.29
C ILE A 363 -2.52 -11.01 24.79
N MET A 364 -3.02 -9.90 24.25
CA MET A 364 -3.26 -9.74 22.82
C MET A 364 -1.96 -9.73 22.01
N VAL A 365 -0.91 -9.08 22.53
CA VAL A 365 0.43 -9.12 21.89
C VAL A 365 0.98 -10.55 21.94
N THR A 366 0.79 -11.27 23.04
CA THR A 366 1.18 -12.68 23.14
C THR A 366 0.42 -13.56 22.14
N ILE A 367 -0.88 -13.35 21.98
CA ILE A 367 -1.70 -14.03 20.97
C ILE A 367 -1.13 -13.76 19.57
N ALA A 368 -0.96 -12.50 19.20
CA ALA A 368 -0.38 -12.12 17.90
C ALA A 368 1.03 -12.70 17.67
N TRP A 369 1.85 -12.77 18.73
CA TRP A 369 3.17 -13.41 18.71
C TRP A 369 3.09 -14.91 18.37
N ILE A 370 2.16 -15.63 19.02
CA ILE A 370 1.94 -17.06 18.77
C ILE A 370 1.42 -17.24 17.33
N GLU A 371 0.46 -16.44 16.94
CA GLU A 371 -0.17 -16.43 15.61
C GLU A 371 0.82 -16.17 14.48
N ALA A 372 1.79 -15.31 14.72
CA ALA A 372 2.88 -15.05 13.77
C ALA A 372 3.96 -16.16 13.72
N GLY A 373 3.77 -17.27 14.44
CA GLY A 373 4.72 -18.39 14.47
C GLY A 373 6.03 -18.08 15.19
N MET A 374 6.05 -17.08 16.08
CA MET A 374 7.24 -16.69 16.81
C MET A 374 7.60 -17.71 17.92
N SER A 375 8.87 -17.67 18.36
CA SER A 375 9.40 -18.62 19.34
C SER A 375 8.63 -18.60 20.67
N LEU A 376 8.07 -19.75 21.09
CA LEU A 376 7.41 -19.93 22.37
C LEU A 376 8.40 -19.90 23.57
N LYS A 377 9.70 -19.87 23.33
CA LYS A 377 10.74 -19.80 24.39
C LYS A 377 11.11 -18.36 24.77
N LYS A 378 10.57 -17.35 24.08
CA LYS A 378 10.86 -15.94 24.33
C LYS A 378 9.82 -15.27 25.20
N LYS A 379 10.18 -14.15 25.80
CA LYS A 379 9.43 -13.44 26.85
C LYS A 379 7.93 -13.22 26.57
N PRO A 380 7.46 -12.85 25.37
CA PRO A 380 6.03 -12.70 25.13
C PRO A 380 5.23 -14.01 25.38
N ALA A 381 5.87 -15.15 25.19
CA ALA A 381 5.25 -16.48 25.30
C ALA A 381 5.72 -17.29 26.51
N GLU A 382 6.37 -16.68 27.50
CA GLU A 382 6.95 -17.38 28.67
C GLU A 382 5.92 -18.16 29.51
N LYS A 383 4.64 -17.71 29.50
CA LYS A 383 3.55 -18.37 30.21
C LYS A 383 2.84 -19.46 29.38
N VAL A 384 3.24 -19.63 28.12
CA VAL A 384 2.62 -20.63 27.23
C VAL A 384 3.02 -22.04 27.68
N LYS A 385 2.01 -22.88 27.89
CA LYS A 385 2.19 -24.28 28.26
C LYS A 385 1.96 -25.18 27.04
N THR A 386 2.94 -25.98 26.69
CA THR A 386 2.75 -27.03 25.68
C THR A 386 2.11 -28.25 26.34
N LYS A 387 0.88 -28.55 25.95
CA LYS A 387 0.16 -29.76 26.41
C LYS A 387 0.03 -30.74 25.26
N ARG A 388 0.24 -32.03 25.56
CA ARG A 388 0.06 -33.08 24.54
C ARG A 388 -1.39 -33.53 24.40
N GLN A 389 -2.24 -33.20 25.36
CA GLN A 389 -3.66 -33.59 25.35
C GLN A 389 -4.52 -32.38 25.70
N MET A 390 -5.49 -32.14 24.86
CA MET A 390 -6.58 -31.20 25.06
C MET A 390 -7.76 -31.91 25.73
N PRO A 391 -8.63 -31.25 26.51
CA PRO A 391 -9.85 -31.84 27.03
C PRO A 391 -10.70 -32.44 25.88
N PRO A 392 -11.32 -33.64 26.11
CA PRO A 392 -12.04 -34.36 25.04
C PRO A 392 -13.16 -33.54 24.37
N GLU A 393 -13.83 -32.71 25.13
CA GLU A 393 -14.92 -31.84 24.65
C GLU A 393 -14.51 -30.84 23.55
N TYR A 394 -13.22 -30.56 23.39
CA TYR A 394 -12.70 -29.70 22.35
C TYR A 394 -12.18 -30.46 21.13
N TRP A 395 -12.02 -31.78 21.23
CA TRP A 395 -11.47 -32.60 20.16
C TRP A 395 -12.37 -32.68 18.94
N GLU A 396 -13.68 -32.85 19.11
CA GLU A 396 -14.63 -33.00 18.01
C GLU A 396 -14.73 -31.74 17.17
N VAL A 397 -14.60 -30.57 17.78
CA VAL A 397 -14.71 -29.27 17.09
C VAL A 397 -13.44 -28.94 16.30
N ILE A 398 -12.26 -29.30 16.83
CA ILE A 398 -10.97 -28.96 16.19
C ILE A 398 -10.51 -30.05 15.21
N TYR A 399 -10.76 -31.33 15.53
CA TYR A 399 -10.22 -32.46 14.78
C TYR A 399 -11.17 -33.10 13.77
N GLY A 400 -12.40 -32.60 13.61
CA GLY A 400 -13.31 -33.12 12.56
C GLY A 400 -12.71 -33.20 11.17
N ASN A 401 -11.64 -32.45 10.91
CA ASN A 401 -10.94 -32.36 9.63
C ASN A 401 -9.41 -32.58 9.68
N TYR A 402 -8.79 -32.77 10.87
CA TYR A 402 -7.32 -32.79 10.99
C TYR A 402 -6.84 -33.97 11.83
N LYS A 403 -6.21 -34.95 11.18
CA LYS A 403 -5.66 -36.13 11.83
C LYS A 403 -4.20 -35.93 12.26
N GLU A 404 -3.93 -36.19 13.54
CA GLU A 404 -2.67 -36.65 14.16
C GLU A 404 -1.42 -35.74 14.16
N SER A 405 -1.34 -34.63 13.46
CA SER A 405 -0.08 -33.84 13.37
C SER A 405 -0.08 -32.50 14.10
N LEU A 406 -1.12 -32.18 14.87
CA LEU A 406 -1.21 -30.87 15.54
C LEU A 406 -0.39 -30.80 16.83
N ARG A 407 0.49 -29.81 16.90
CA ARG A 407 1.13 -29.40 18.13
C ARG A 407 0.26 -28.38 18.85
N LEU A 408 -0.18 -28.72 20.06
CA LEU A 408 -1.06 -27.89 20.86
C LEU A 408 -0.27 -27.09 21.89
N CYS A 409 -0.67 -25.85 22.13
CA CYS A 409 -0.21 -25.07 23.26
C CYS A 409 -1.37 -24.29 23.89
N PHE A 410 -1.21 -23.98 25.18
CA PHE A 410 -2.20 -23.30 26.00
C PHE A 410 -1.60 -22.01 26.58
N LEU A 411 -2.26 -20.87 26.36
CA LEU A 411 -1.91 -19.61 26.96
C LEU A 411 -2.90 -19.30 28.09
N PRO A 412 -2.50 -19.35 29.37
CA PRO A 412 -3.37 -18.99 30.48
C PRO A 412 -3.63 -17.46 30.49
N ILE A 413 -4.85 -17.08 30.85
CA ILE A 413 -5.23 -15.67 31.00
C ILE A 413 -4.70 -15.10 32.32
N ASP A 414 -4.76 -15.92 33.40
CA ASP A 414 -4.30 -15.56 34.73
C ASP A 414 -3.43 -16.68 35.35
N ASP A 415 -2.78 -16.41 36.48
CA ASP A 415 -1.82 -17.34 37.10
C ASP A 415 -2.49 -18.53 37.78
N ASN A 416 -3.81 -18.51 38.04
CA ASN A 416 -4.57 -19.56 38.78
C ASN A 416 -5.38 -20.52 37.90
N THR A 417 -5.01 -20.85 36.68
CA THR A 417 -5.90 -20.89 35.59
C THR A 417 -6.21 -22.20 34.94
N GLN A 418 -7.49 -22.44 34.92
CA GLN A 418 -8.17 -23.28 33.92
C GLN A 418 -8.61 -22.44 32.69
N ASN A 419 -8.65 -21.10 32.79
CA ASN A 419 -9.08 -20.21 31.74
C ASN A 419 -7.92 -19.74 30.84
N GLY A 420 -8.08 -19.80 29.53
CA GLY A 420 -7.03 -19.40 28.56
C GLY A 420 -7.40 -19.69 27.13
N TYR A 421 -6.39 -19.54 26.26
CA TYR A 421 -6.53 -19.76 24.83
C TYR A 421 -5.76 -20.99 24.40
N TRP A 422 -6.38 -21.85 23.59
CA TRP A 422 -5.74 -22.97 22.95
C TRP A 422 -5.32 -22.60 21.54
N PHE A 423 -4.14 -23.08 21.12
CA PHE A 423 -3.63 -22.93 19.77
C PHE A 423 -3.21 -24.30 19.24
N GLY A 424 -3.57 -24.57 17.99
CA GLY A 424 -3.10 -25.72 17.24
C GLY A 424 -2.14 -25.27 16.13
N PHE A 425 -1.03 -25.97 15.97
CA PHE A 425 -0.08 -25.76 14.89
C PHE A 425 0.02 -27.03 14.05
N GLU A 426 -0.16 -26.89 12.74
CA GLU A 426 0.13 -27.95 11.80
C GLU A 426 1.65 -28.06 11.63
N SER A 427 2.24 -29.22 11.99
CA SER A 427 3.65 -29.44 11.76
C SER A 427 3.86 -30.02 10.37
N GLU A 428 4.24 -29.21 9.39
CA GLU A 428 4.91 -29.71 8.20
C GLU A 428 6.30 -30.20 8.61
N ILE A 429 6.47 -31.52 8.67
CA ILE A 429 7.79 -32.14 8.81
C ILE A 429 8.51 -31.99 7.47
N GLN A 430 9.21 -30.89 7.27
CA GLN A 430 10.27 -30.80 6.26
C GLN A 430 11.64 -30.85 6.94
N LYS A 431 12.47 -31.70 6.37
CA LYS A 431 13.82 -32.03 6.80
C LYS A 431 14.67 -30.80 7.13
N ALA A 432 15.32 -30.88 8.30
CA ALA A 432 16.55 -30.19 8.69
C ALA A 432 16.52 -28.66 8.78
N GLU A 433 15.60 -28.10 9.52
CA GLU A 433 15.70 -26.91 10.40
C GLU A 433 14.32 -26.67 11.00
N PRO A 434 14.18 -26.34 12.29
CA PRO A 434 12.87 -26.04 12.86
C PRO A 434 12.48 -24.62 12.47
N VAL A 435 12.23 -24.37 11.19
CA VAL A 435 11.48 -23.21 10.74
C VAL A 435 10.02 -23.55 10.94
N PHE A 436 9.46 -23.09 12.05
CA PHE A 436 8.04 -23.16 12.31
C PHE A 436 7.28 -22.30 11.29
N LYS A 437 7.02 -22.83 10.11
CA LYS A 437 5.93 -22.36 9.26
C LYS A 437 4.65 -22.92 9.83
N ALA A 438 4.12 -22.25 10.86
CA ALA A 438 2.75 -22.47 11.28
C ALA A 438 1.84 -21.92 10.18
N LYS A 439 1.36 -22.77 9.27
CA LYS A 439 0.06 -22.53 8.65
C LYS A 439 -0.95 -22.73 9.78
N GLY A 440 -1.18 -21.65 10.55
CA GLY A 440 -2.05 -21.69 11.69
C GLY A 440 -3.49 -21.79 11.23
N ILE A 441 -4.10 -22.93 11.48
CA ILE A 441 -5.54 -22.98 11.69
C ILE A 441 -5.74 -22.48 13.09
N MET A 442 -6.23 -21.25 13.20
CA MET A 442 -6.44 -20.63 14.47
C MET A 442 -7.92 -20.54 14.76
N GLU A 443 -8.40 -21.55 15.43
CA GLU A 443 -9.62 -21.43 16.21
C GLU A 443 -9.24 -21.08 17.64
N ARG A 444 -9.73 -19.93 18.11
CA ARG A 444 -9.54 -19.48 19.49
C ARG A 444 -10.63 -20.08 20.35
N TYR A 445 -10.29 -20.95 21.27
CA TYR A 445 -11.25 -21.47 22.24
C TYR A 445 -10.92 -20.93 23.61
N GLN A 446 -11.92 -20.34 24.27
CA GLN A 446 -11.85 -20.04 25.71
C GLN A 446 -12.13 -21.34 26.50
N ASN A 447 -11.21 -21.71 27.37
CA ASN A 447 -11.43 -22.81 28.31
C ASN A 447 -12.25 -22.26 29.50
N THR A 448 -13.56 -22.10 29.28
CA THR A 448 -14.51 -21.77 30.35
C THR A 448 -15.04 -23.05 30.98
N GLN A 449 -15.36 -23.07 32.28
CA GLN A 449 -15.86 -24.24 33.02
C GLN A 449 -17.22 -24.75 32.54
N SER A 450 -17.85 -24.15 31.57
CA SER A 450 -19.09 -24.63 30.94
C SER A 450 -19.06 -24.28 29.47
N PRO A 451 -19.12 -25.26 28.54
CA PRO A 451 -19.38 -24.98 27.16
C PRO A 451 -20.78 -24.37 27.06
N GLN A 452 -20.89 -23.09 26.76
CA GLN A 452 -22.17 -22.58 26.25
C GLN A 452 -22.36 -23.20 24.86
N ILE A 453 -23.09 -24.28 24.84
CA ILE A 453 -23.66 -24.83 23.61
C ILE A 453 -24.62 -23.76 23.11
N ASN A 454 -24.23 -22.99 22.10
CA ASN A 454 -25.16 -22.16 21.35
C ASN A 454 -26.13 -23.08 20.61
N THR A 455 -27.23 -23.42 21.27
CA THR A 455 -28.42 -24.02 20.64
C THR A 455 -29.25 -22.93 19.97
N ASP A 456 -28.71 -22.23 19.00
CA ASP A 456 -29.50 -21.46 18.05
C ASP A 456 -29.34 -22.08 16.66
N LYS A 457 -29.91 -23.28 16.54
CA LYS A 457 -30.44 -23.79 15.28
C LYS A 457 -31.93 -23.89 15.48
N SER A 458 -32.67 -22.84 15.14
CA SER A 458 -34.07 -22.98 14.71
C SER A 458 -34.59 -21.70 14.09
N SER A 459 -35.05 -21.89 12.92
CA SER A 459 -35.91 -21.16 11.98
C SER A 459 -35.25 -20.21 11.03
#